data_7e67a24500398183d3e584d5fd8e27f9
#
_entry.id   7e67a24500398183d3e584d5fd8e27f9
#
_cell.length_a   1.000
_cell.length_b   1.000
_cell.length_c   1.000
_cell.angle_alpha   90.00
_cell.angle_beta   90.00
_cell.angle_gamma   90.00
#
_symmetry.space_group_name_H-M   'P 1'
#
loop_
_entity.id
_entity.type
_entity.pdbx_description
1 polymer ?
#
loop_
_entity_poly.entity_id
_entity_poly.type
_entity_poly.pdbx_seq_one_letter_code
_entity_poly.pdbx_strand_id
1 'polypeptide(L)'
;MPEIPPLTALDYRLLLAVPLIPLMAYVVQIFVGRKLPRRGDWLPTGGMFIVMCITVYMFLKAVNAEGPFFHLSAMEEGGPVYRWFYQTEIQDSFNSIAGVMYDSLGACMLAVVGIVSFFVHLFSMGYMKDDHRYHIFFANISLFTFAMLGLVLSDNVLFLFIFWEIMGLMSYL
;
A
#
# COMPACT_ATOMS: atom_id res chain seq x y z
N MET A 1 -22.68 17.51 -16.97
CA MET A 1 -22.09 16.44 -16.13
C MET A 1 -21.56 17.16 -14.92
N PRO A 2 -21.84 16.76 -13.68
CA PRO A 2 -21.23 17.36 -12.53
C PRO A 2 -19.72 17.17 -12.61
N GLU A 3 -18.97 18.26 -12.49
CA GLU A 3 -17.50 18.21 -12.46
C GLU A 3 -17.09 17.44 -11.21
N ILE A 4 -16.41 16.33 -11.41
CA ILE A 4 -15.85 15.53 -10.34
C ILE A 4 -14.75 16.38 -9.66
N PRO A 5 -14.81 16.63 -8.35
CA PRO A 5 -13.76 17.41 -7.71
C PRO A 5 -12.42 16.68 -7.89
N PRO A 6 -11.40 17.34 -8.44
CA PRO A 6 -10.09 16.72 -8.62
C PRO A 6 -9.53 16.29 -7.26
N LEU A 7 -8.86 15.14 -7.22
CA LEU A 7 -8.11 14.74 -6.04
C LEU A 7 -7.16 15.87 -5.67
N THR A 8 -7.19 16.28 -4.42
CA THR A 8 -6.29 17.33 -3.94
C THR A 8 -4.85 16.79 -3.90
N ALA A 9 -3.86 17.68 -3.97
CA ALA A 9 -2.46 17.28 -3.80
C ALA A 9 -2.21 16.52 -2.47
N LEU A 10 -3.06 16.75 -1.47
CA LEU A 10 -3.05 16.01 -0.21
C LEU A 10 -3.48 14.56 -0.41
N ASP A 11 -4.55 14.30 -1.17
CA ASP A 11 -5.05 12.94 -1.41
C ASP A 11 -4.00 12.09 -2.13
N TYR A 12 -3.27 12.68 -3.07
CA TYR A 12 -2.14 12.02 -3.74
C TYR A 12 -1.05 11.59 -2.76
N ARG A 13 -0.66 12.51 -1.88
CA ARG A 13 0.34 12.21 -0.87
C ARG A 13 -0.12 11.13 0.09
N LEU A 14 -1.41 11.13 0.44
CA LEU A 14 -2.00 10.10 1.29
C LEU A 14 -2.01 8.74 0.59
N LEU A 15 -2.39 8.66 -0.69
CA LEU A 15 -2.36 7.41 -1.46
C LEU A 15 -0.95 6.81 -1.56
N LEU A 16 0.06 7.64 -1.79
CA LEU A 16 1.46 7.19 -1.79
C LEU A 16 1.95 6.78 -0.39
N ALA A 17 1.50 7.47 0.65
CA ALA A 17 1.87 7.13 2.03
C ALA A 17 1.30 5.77 2.48
N VAL A 18 0.14 5.37 1.96
CA VAL A 18 -0.54 4.12 2.33
C VAL A 18 0.37 2.90 2.21
N PRO A 19 1.02 2.59 1.07
CA PRO A 19 1.95 1.47 0.99
C PRO A 19 3.32 1.78 1.64
N LEU A 20 3.77 3.03 1.69
CA LEU A 20 5.08 3.38 2.23
C LEU A 20 5.17 3.17 3.75
N ILE A 21 4.09 3.40 4.49
CA ILE A 21 4.07 3.22 5.96
C ILE A 21 4.41 1.76 6.36
N PRO A 22 3.74 0.71 5.85
CA PRO A 22 4.11 -0.66 6.18
C PRO A 22 5.48 -1.07 5.64
N LEU A 23 5.93 -0.52 4.51
CA LEU A 23 7.30 -0.73 4.01
C LEU A 23 8.34 -0.18 4.99
N MET A 24 8.15 1.04 5.47
CA MET A 24 9.03 1.64 6.48
C MET A 24 9.00 0.87 7.81
N ALA A 25 7.82 0.42 8.23
CA ALA A 25 7.68 -0.44 9.40
C ALA A 25 8.46 -1.75 9.23
N TYR A 26 8.39 -2.39 8.05
CA TYR A 26 9.19 -3.58 7.72
C TYR A 26 10.70 -3.32 7.85
N VAL A 27 11.20 -2.25 7.19
CA VAL A 27 12.63 -1.92 7.21
C VAL A 27 13.12 -1.67 8.64
N VAL A 28 12.40 -0.86 9.41
CA VAL A 28 12.78 -0.58 10.80
C VAL A 28 12.72 -1.85 11.65
N GLN A 29 11.69 -2.68 11.47
CA GLN A 29 11.51 -3.90 12.24
C GLN A 29 12.61 -4.94 11.99
N ILE A 30 13.07 -5.09 10.74
CA ILE A 30 14.17 -6.00 10.42
C ILE A 30 15.49 -5.56 11.03
N PHE A 31 15.84 -4.28 10.90
CA PHE A 31 17.15 -3.79 11.34
C PHE A 31 17.21 -3.46 12.84
N VAL A 32 16.15 -2.91 13.40
CA VAL A 32 16.14 -2.36 14.75
C VAL A 32 15.17 -3.08 15.69
N GLY A 33 14.19 -3.83 15.18
CA GLY A 33 13.11 -4.44 15.96
C GLY A 33 13.59 -5.27 17.14
N ARG A 34 14.71 -5.97 17.00
CA ARG A 34 15.32 -6.77 18.08
C ARG A 34 15.81 -5.93 19.26
N LYS A 35 16.17 -4.66 19.02
CA LYS A 35 16.71 -3.72 20.03
C LYS A 35 15.61 -2.85 20.68
N LEU A 36 14.43 -2.80 20.07
CA LEU A 36 13.32 -1.99 20.56
C LEU A 36 12.63 -2.61 21.80
N PRO A 37 12.10 -1.77 22.71
CA PRO A 37 11.29 -2.25 23.80
C PRO A 37 10.10 -3.06 23.28
N ARG A 38 9.74 -4.16 23.96
CA ARG A 38 8.72 -5.13 23.52
C ARG A 38 8.97 -5.74 22.16
N ARG A 39 10.24 -5.78 21.69
CA ARG A 39 10.64 -6.24 20.37
C ARG A 39 9.99 -5.45 19.21
N GLY A 40 9.55 -4.22 19.47
CA GLY A 40 9.09 -3.25 18.48
C GLY A 40 7.70 -3.48 17.89
N ASP A 41 6.84 -4.29 18.50
CA ASP A 41 5.49 -4.62 18.01
C ASP A 41 4.57 -3.41 17.86
N TRP A 42 4.76 -2.40 18.69
CA TRP A 42 3.97 -1.16 18.68
C TRP A 42 4.17 -0.31 17.41
N LEU A 43 5.37 -0.40 16.78
CA LEU A 43 5.70 0.40 15.62
C LEU A 43 4.89 -0.05 14.38
N PRO A 44 4.94 -1.33 13.94
CA PRO A 44 4.13 -1.80 12.81
C PRO A 44 2.63 -1.71 13.13
N THR A 45 2.20 -2.02 14.35
CA THR A 45 0.78 -1.94 14.72
C THR A 45 0.26 -0.50 14.71
N GLY A 46 1.06 0.46 15.23
CA GLY A 46 0.72 1.89 15.15
C GLY A 46 0.72 2.43 13.72
N GLY A 47 1.69 2.00 12.91
CA GLY A 47 1.71 2.31 11.49
C GLY A 47 0.47 1.80 10.75
N MET A 48 0.04 0.57 11.05
CA MET A 48 -1.17 -0.02 10.46
C MET A 48 -2.46 0.67 10.93
N PHE A 49 -2.49 1.18 12.15
CA PHE A 49 -3.61 2.03 12.60
C PHE A 49 -3.73 3.31 11.76
N ILE A 50 -2.60 3.96 11.47
CA ILE A 50 -2.58 5.15 10.61
C ILE A 50 -3.04 4.79 9.18
N VAL A 51 -2.55 3.69 8.62
CA VAL A 51 -2.97 3.20 7.29
C VAL A 51 -4.48 2.93 7.27
N MET A 52 -5.03 2.27 8.29
CA MET A 52 -6.46 2.03 8.42
C MET A 52 -7.25 3.35 8.41
N CYS A 53 -6.84 4.34 9.19
CA CYS A 53 -7.50 5.64 9.24
C CYS A 53 -7.48 6.35 7.87
N ILE A 54 -6.34 6.32 7.18
CA ILE A 54 -6.21 6.93 5.84
C ILE A 54 -7.10 6.21 4.83
N THR A 55 -7.05 4.87 4.78
CA THR A 55 -7.83 4.09 3.81
C THR A 55 -9.33 4.20 4.03
N VAL A 56 -9.78 4.22 5.29
CA VAL A 56 -11.19 4.46 5.62
C VAL A 56 -11.61 5.89 5.25
N TYR A 57 -10.79 6.89 5.53
CA TYR A 57 -11.05 8.27 5.12
C TYR A 57 -11.21 8.38 3.60
N MET A 58 -10.27 7.79 2.85
CA MET A 58 -10.31 7.78 1.39
C MET A 58 -11.56 7.05 0.87
N PHE A 59 -11.92 5.93 1.48
CA PHE A 59 -13.15 5.19 1.12
C PHE A 59 -14.41 6.03 1.37
N LEU A 60 -14.54 6.66 2.54
CA LEU A 60 -15.69 7.52 2.84
C LEU A 60 -15.79 8.72 1.90
N LYS A 61 -14.66 9.31 1.54
CA LYS A 61 -14.59 10.36 0.54
C LYS A 61 -15.05 9.86 -0.82
N ALA A 62 -14.63 8.64 -1.15
CA ALA A 62 -15.01 7.96 -2.36
C ALA A 62 -16.54 7.71 -2.44
N VAL A 63 -17.15 7.20 -1.39
CA VAL A 63 -18.61 6.93 -1.32
C VAL A 63 -19.44 8.21 -1.41
N ASN A 64 -18.94 9.33 -0.86
CA ASN A 64 -19.66 10.61 -0.88
C ASN A 64 -19.46 11.40 -2.20
N ALA A 65 -18.58 10.94 -3.10
CA ALA A 65 -18.39 11.56 -4.41
C ALA A 65 -19.48 11.04 -5.37
N GLU A 66 -20.35 11.94 -5.84
CA GLU A 66 -21.35 11.61 -6.86
C GLU A 66 -20.68 11.53 -8.24
N GLY A 67 -20.22 10.36 -8.65
CA GLY A 67 -19.68 10.15 -9.99
C GLY A 67 -18.80 8.91 -10.16
N PRO A 68 -18.46 8.51 -11.41
CA PRO A 68 -17.54 7.43 -11.64
C PRO A 68 -16.15 7.84 -11.15
N PHE A 69 -15.53 6.96 -10.38
CA PHE A 69 -14.25 7.16 -9.73
C PHE A 69 -13.09 7.30 -10.72
N PHE A 70 -12.08 8.03 -10.30
CA PHE A 70 -10.92 8.44 -11.05
C PHE A 70 -10.04 7.29 -11.52
N HIS A 71 -9.73 7.29 -12.80
CA HIS A 71 -8.52 6.70 -13.33
C HIS A 71 -7.40 7.72 -13.19
N LEU A 72 -6.56 7.53 -12.20
CA LEU A 72 -5.34 8.31 -12.06
C LEU A 72 -4.22 7.56 -12.75
N SER A 73 -4.32 7.42 -14.07
CA SER A 73 -3.16 7.01 -14.84
C SER A 73 -2.16 8.18 -14.84
N ALA A 74 -0.88 7.86 -14.68
CA ALA A 74 0.22 8.84 -14.75
C ALA A 74 0.31 9.58 -16.12
N MET A 75 -0.69 9.41 -16.99
CA MET A 75 -0.78 9.99 -18.32
C MET A 75 -1.48 11.33 -18.39
N GLU A 76 -2.13 11.82 -17.31
CA GLU A 76 -2.66 13.18 -17.30
C GLU A 76 -1.54 14.20 -17.05
N GLU A 77 -1.51 15.24 -17.88
CA GLU A 77 -0.49 16.28 -17.92
C GLU A 77 -0.16 16.82 -16.53
N GLY A 78 1.04 16.51 -16.04
CA GLY A 78 1.62 17.09 -14.81
C GLY A 78 1.82 16.17 -13.63
N GLY A 79 1.47 14.88 -13.68
CA GLY A 79 1.76 13.91 -12.61
C GLY A 79 3.22 13.43 -12.62
N PRO A 80 3.77 12.96 -11.48
CA PRO A 80 5.10 12.38 -11.43
C PRO A 80 5.12 11.04 -12.17
N VAL A 81 5.57 11.07 -13.41
CA VAL A 81 5.71 9.89 -14.26
C VAL A 81 7.09 9.27 -14.01
N TYR A 82 7.16 8.15 -13.31
CA TYR A 82 8.37 7.35 -13.21
C TYR A 82 8.43 6.34 -14.36
N ARG A 83 9.24 6.63 -15.39
CA ARG A 83 9.54 5.70 -16.47
C ARG A 83 10.71 4.81 -16.04
N TRP A 84 10.45 3.54 -15.74
CA TRP A 84 11.47 2.60 -15.29
C TRP A 84 12.32 2.01 -16.42
N PHE A 85 11.75 1.92 -17.64
CA PHE A 85 12.47 1.43 -18.82
C PHE A 85 12.30 2.41 -19.96
N TYR A 86 13.38 3.09 -20.31
CA TYR A 86 13.47 3.89 -21.51
C TYR A 86 14.12 3.01 -22.59
N GLN A 87 13.32 2.48 -23.50
CA GLN A 87 13.84 1.80 -24.67
C GLN A 87 13.75 2.75 -25.85
N THR A 88 14.93 3.31 -26.23
CA THR A 88 15.12 4.01 -27.48
C THR A 88 14.92 2.99 -28.62
N GLU A 89 13.98 3.30 -29.53
CA GLU A 89 13.86 2.76 -30.89
C GLU A 89 13.16 1.42 -31.16
N ILE A 90 12.67 0.67 -30.19
CA ILE A 90 11.80 -0.47 -30.51
C ILE A 90 10.40 -0.23 -29.98
N GLN A 91 9.63 0.46 -30.84
CA GLN A 91 8.17 0.45 -30.90
C GLN A 91 7.39 0.51 -29.59
N ASP A 92 6.76 1.60 -29.35
CA ASP A 92 5.51 1.97 -28.62
C ASP A 92 4.77 0.94 -27.73
N SER A 93 5.22 -0.30 -27.62
CA SER A 93 4.46 -1.40 -26.99
C SER A 93 4.84 -1.71 -25.56
N PHE A 94 5.93 -1.17 -25.00
CA PHE A 94 6.37 -1.51 -23.65
C PHE A 94 6.84 -0.29 -22.85
N ASN A 95 5.98 0.74 -22.77
CA ASN A 95 6.17 1.82 -21.82
C ASN A 95 5.68 1.38 -20.44
N SER A 96 6.59 0.85 -19.62
CA SER A 96 6.27 0.54 -18.24
C SER A 96 6.32 1.82 -17.39
N ILE A 97 5.20 2.48 -17.30
CA ILE A 97 4.99 3.67 -16.48
C ILE A 97 4.43 3.19 -15.15
N ALA A 98 5.11 3.52 -14.03
CA ALA A 98 4.57 3.28 -12.71
C ALA A 98 3.51 4.33 -12.40
N GLY A 99 2.26 3.98 -12.53
CA GLY A 99 1.13 4.80 -12.14
C GLY A 99 0.42 4.24 -10.91
N VAL A 100 -0.51 5.00 -10.41
CA VAL A 100 -1.39 4.60 -9.30
C VAL A 100 -2.81 4.64 -9.81
N MET A 101 -3.49 3.50 -9.79
CA MET A 101 -4.90 3.39 -10.12
C MET A 101 -5.73 3.46 -8.83
N TYR A 102 -6.68 4.37 -8.80
CA TYR A 102 -7.60 4.52 -7.68
C TYR A 102 -9.02 4.67 -8.23
N ASP A 103 -9.78 3.59 -8.18
CA ASP A 103 -11.18 3.51 -8.60
C ASP A 103 -12.09 3.11 -7.43
N SER A 104 -13.39 2.96 -7.65
CA SER A 104 -14.36 2.53 -6.62
C SER A 104 -13.99 1.19 -6.01
N LEU A 105 -13.56 0.25 -6.84
CA LEU A 105 -13.16 -1.07 -6.37
C LEU A 105 -11.87 -0.98 -5.57
N GLY A 106 -10.88 -0.22 -6.06
CA GLY A 106 -9.63 0.05 -5.37
C GLY A 106 -9.85 0.72 -4.01
N ALA A 107 -10.75 1.71 -3.93
CA ALA A 107 -11.11 2.36 -2.68
C ALA A 107 -11.68 1.38 -1.65
N CYS A 108 -12.61 0.52 -2.08
CA CYS A 108 -13.18 -0.53 -1.24
C CYS A 108 -12.11 -1.53 -0.79
N MET A 109 -11.28 -2.00 -1.71
CA MET A 109 -10.22 -2.96 -1.42
C MET A 109 -9.14 -2.38 -0.49
N LEU A 110 -8.75 -1.12 -0.66
CA LEU A 110 -7.82 -0.44 0.25
C LEU A 110 -8.37 -0.35 1.67
N ALA A 111 -9.66 -0.01 1.83
CA ALA A 111 -10.30 0.03 3.13
C ALA A 111 -10.33 -1.35 3.80
N VAL A 112 -10.72 -2.39 3.05
CA VAL A 112 -10.73 -3.78 3.55
C VAL A 112 -9.32 -4.21 3.98
N VAL A 113 -8.31 -4.01 3.13
CA VAL A 113 -6.92 -4.37 3.45
C VAL A 113 -6.42 -3.61 4.66
N GLY A 114 -6.68 -2.30 4.75
CA GLY A 114 -6.26 -1.47 5.90
C GLY A 114 -6.88 -1.94 7.21
N ILE A 115 -8.19 -2.20 7.23
CA ILE A 115 -8.92 -2.66 8.42
C ILE A 115 -8.42 -4.06 8.84
N VAL A 116 -8.42 -5.02 7.91
CA VAL A 116 -8.03 -6.40 8.22
C VAL A 116 -6.58 -6.46 8.70
N SER A 117 -5.66 -5.77 8.01
CA SER A 117 -4.24 -5.77 8.39
C SER A 117 -4.02 -5.16 9.77
N PHE A 118 -4.73 -4.10 10.13
CA PHE A 118 -4.64 -3.55 11.48
C PHE A 118 -5.08 -4.55 12.54
N PHE A 119 -6.22 -5.21 12.37
CA PHE A 119 -6.70 -6.20 13.34
C PHE A 119 -5.81 -7.43 13.40
N VAL A 120 -5.23 -7.86 12.27
CA VAL A 120 -4.24 -8.95 12.26
C VAL A 120 -3.00 -8.57 13.07
N HIS A 121 -2.45 -7.36 12.90
CA HIS A 121 -1.32 -6.89 13.71
C HIS A 121 -1.68 -6.83 15.19
N LEU A 122 -2.85 -6.29 15.53
CA LEU A 122 -3.32 -6.19 16.90
C LEU A 122 -3.48 -7.58 17.56
N PHE A 123 -4.12 -8.51 16.86
CA PHE A 123 -4.28 -9.90 17.33
C PHE A 123 -2.93 -10.59 17.53
N SER A 124 -2.02 -10.39 16.58
CA SER A 124 -0.69 -11.01 16.58
C SER A 124 0.18 -10.57 17.77
N MET A 125 -0.05 -9.39 18.33
CA MET A 125 0.66 -8.94 19.55
C MET A 125 0.43 -9.89 20.74
N GLY A 126 -0.78 -10.43 20.85
CA GLY A 126 -1.10 -11.44 21.89
C GLY A 126 -0.67 -12.83 21.50
N TYR A 127 -0.96 -13.21 20.24
CA TYR A 127 -0.75 -14.57 19.75
C TYR A 127 0.72 -14.99 19.68
N MET A 128 1.61 -14.08 19.22
CA MET A 128 3.03 -14.37 19.01
C MET A 128 3.95 -13.98 20.18
N LYS A 129 3.40 -13.62 21.33
CA LYS A 129 4.12 -13.01 22.45
C LYS A 129 5.36 -13.79 22.91
N ASP A 130 5.32 -15.10 22.90
CA ASP A 130 6.37 -15.98 23.41
C ASP A 130 7.30 -16.57 22.31
N ASP A 131 7.12 -16.15 21.07
CA ASP A 131 7.91 -16.66 19.95
C ASP A 131 9.29 -16.00 19.87
N HIS A 132 10.33 -16.82 19.57
CA HIS A 132 11.70 -16.34 19.39
C HIS A 132 11.85 -15.43 18.15
N ARG A 133 11.04 -15.63 17.11
CA ARG A 133 11.05 -14.88 15.86
C ARG A 133 9.99 -13.77 15.80
N TYR A 134 9.49 -13.35 16.94
CA TYR A 134 8.46 -12.32 17.08
C TYR A 134 8.67 -11.09 16.19
N HIS A 135 9.87 -10.49 16.20
CA HIS A 135 10.18 -9.30 15.40
C HIS A 135 10.21 -9.57 13.90
N ILE A 136 10.66 -10.78 13.47
CA ILE A 136 10.66 -11.18 12.05
C ILE A 136 9.24 -11.38 11.56
N PHE A 137 8.38 -11.96 12.37
CA PHE A 137 6.97 -12.16 12.05
C PHE A 137 6.27 -10.82 11.77
N PHE A 138 6.47 -9.81 12.65
CA PHE A 138 5.88 -8.48 12.42
C PHE A 138 6.48 -7.78 11.19
N ALA A 139 7.75 -7.99 10.90
CA ALA A 139 8.34 -7.51 9.66
C ALA A 139 7.66 -8.16 8.43
N ASN A 140 7.54 -9.48 8.42
CA ASN A 140 6.95 -10.21 7.29
C ASN A 140 5.49 -9.80 7.04
N ILE A 141 4.66 -9.66 8.08
CA ILE A 141 3.27 -9.18 7.93
C ILE A 141 3.24 -7.74 7.39
N SER A 142 4.14 -6.88 7.84
CA SER A 142 4.22 -5.51 7.33
C SER A 142 4.59 -5.48 5.84
N LEU A 143 5.55 -6.31 5.41
CA LEU A 143 5.90 -6.42 3.99
C LEU A 143 4.79 -7.05 3.16
N PHE A 144 4.09 -8.04 3.71
CA PHE A 144 2.89 -8.61 3.09
C PHE A 144 1.82 -7.53 2.87
N THR A 145 1.56 -6.71 3.89
CA THR A 145 0.58 -5.62 3.77
C THR A 145 1.01 -4.56 2.77
N PHE A 146 2.31 -4.21 2.72
CA PHE A 146 2.86 -3.35 1.68
C PHE A 146 2.56 -3.90 0.29
N ALA A 147 2.83 -5.20 0.06
CA ALA A 147 2.60 -5.84 -1.23
C ALA A 147 1.11 -5.86 -1.60
N MET A 148 0.21 -6.13 -0.65
CA MET A 148 -1.24 -6.08 -0.88
C MET A 148 -1.73 -4.68 -1.25
N LEU A 149 -1.28 -3.66 -0.53
CA LEU A 149 -1.65 -2.26 -0.83
C LEU A 149 -1.08 -1.81 -2.16
N GLY A 150 0.17 -2.19 -2.47
CA GLY A 150 0.79 -1.92 -3.75
C GLY A 150 0.09 -2.61 -4.92
N LEU A 151 -0.36 -3.86 -4.72
CA LEU A 151 -1.12 -4.61 -5.72
C LEU A 151 -2.44 -3.92 -6.06
N VAL A 152 -3.19 -3.47 -5.03
CA VAL A 152 -4.47 -2.77 -5.21
C VAL A 152 -4.30 -1.43 -5.94
N LEU A 153 -3.17 -0.75 -5.71
CA LEU A 153 -2.87 0.54 -6.33
C LEU A 153 -2.19 0.44 -7.69
N SER A 154 -1.82 -0.76 -8.13
CA SER A 154 -1.12 -0.95 -9.41
C SER A 154 -2.03 -0.66 -10.61
N ASP A 155 -1.56 0.18 -11.52
CA ASP A 155 -2.21 0.47 -12.81
C ASP A 155 -1.66 -0.39 -13.96
N ASN A 156 -0.56 -1.10 -13.72
CA ASN A 156 0.17 -1.86 -14.73
C ASN A 156 0.33 -3.32 -14.31
N VAL A 157 0.12 -4.24 -15.25
CA VAL A 157 0.23 -5.69 -15.05
C VAL A 157 1.62 -6.10 -14.54
N LEU A 158 2.69 -5.41 -14.94
CA LEU A 158 4.04 -5.70 -14.46
C LEU A 158 4.18 -5.41 -12.96
N PHE A 159 3.72 -4.25 -12.50
CA PHE A 159 3.73 -3.91 -11.08
C PHE A 159 2.81 -4.79 -10.26
N LEU A 160 1.62 -5.10 -10.78
CA LEU A 160 0.70 -6.05 -10.18
C LEU A 160 1.38 -7.40 -9.98
N PHE A 161 2.10 -7.92 -11.00
CA PHE A 161 2.84 -9.17 -10.91
C PHE A 161 3.96 -9.11 -9.87
N ILE A 162 4.74 -8.03 -9.83
CA ILE A 162 5.82 -7.85 -8.85
C ILE A 162 5.26 -7.88 -7.40
N PHE A 163 4.20 -7.14 -7.14
CA PHE A 163 3.59 -7.12 -5.81
C PHE A 163 2.95 -8.47 -5.45
N TRP A 164 2.38 -9.17 -6.42
CA TRP A 164 1.84 -10.51 -6.22
C TRP A 164 2.94 -11.52 -5.84
N GLU A 165 4.08 -11.48 -6.51
CA GLU A 165 5.24 -12.32 -6.18
C GLU A 165 5.78 -12.03 -4.77
N ILE A 166 5.90 -10.76 -4.39
CA ILE A 166 6.30 -10.38 -3.02
C ILE A 166 5.31 -10.93 -1.99
N MET A 167 4.00 -10.80 -2.25
CA MET A 167 2.95 -11.31 -1.38
C MET A 167 3.04 -12.84 -1.25
N GLY A 168 3.25 -13.56 -2.35
CA GLY A 168 3.44 -15.01 -2.36
C GLY A 168 4.67 -15.44 -1.56
N LEU A 169 5.77 -14.72 -1.71
CA LEU A 169 6.99 -14.99 -0.94
C LEU A 169 6.77 -14.79 0.57
N MET A 170 6.09 -13.70 0.97
CA MET A 170 5.81 -13.44 2.39
C MET A 170 4.82 -14.43 3.00
N SER A 171 3.91 -14.95 2.20
CA SER A 171 2.97 -16.02 2.61
C SER A 171 3.69 -17.34 2.88
N TYR A 172 4.82 -17.59 2.23
CA TYR A 172 5.65 -18.78 2.45
C TYR A 172 6.53 -18.67 3.71
N LEU A 173 7.06 -17.48 4.02
CA LEU A 173 7.97 -17.23 5.14
C LEU A 173 7.26 -17.15 6.50
#